data_d34736751fd28d25e5cd0d7c1addcfba
#
_entry.id   d34736751fd28d25e5cd0d7c1addcfba
#
_cell.length_a   1.000
_cell.length_b   1.000
_cell.length_c   1.000
_cell.angle_alpha   90.00
_cell.angle_beta   90.00
_cell.angle_gamma   90.00
#
_symmetry.space_group_name_H-M   'P 1'
#
loop_
_entity.id
_entity.type
_entity.pdbx_description
1 polymer ?
#
loop_
_entity_poly.entity_id
_entity_poly.type
_entity_poly.pdbx_seq_one_letter_code
_entity_poly.pdbx_strand_id
1 'polypeptide(L)'
;MDEGQSTEGGGKEFWRVLEELRARLANGAYPLGSTLPAQRALADEMGVSRDTVQRALRALAGEGWIESRQGSGSRVVKSPIHLGTPQQETPRVRATLGTFVARAFAQPVVQLDVFTLTSESLDAHIRLQAERVRLGEVRPERIELRMLLPDTSLTLPYPRAKHLAGEGEARPDDGSGSEPGQVAQLNGTLHDRLNDITRRHSISLRSALRDLKTEKLVPSVQVEVRYVPLTPAFKLYLRPGVEALFGPYEVVERSILLDDETEVDAIDVLGLGSTLTRHVNDEGDPDSSGSVFVESMRAWFDSCWNLLARPS
;
A
#
# COMPACT_ATOMS: atom_id res chain seq x y z
N MET A 1 22.60 11.52 -34.88
CA MET A 1 22.57 10.34 -34.00
C MET A 1 22.55 10.85 -32.57
N ASP A 2 21.38 11.10 -32.06
CA ASP A 2 21.14 11.35 -30.60
C ASP A 2 19.63 11.34 -30.30
N GLU A 3 19.01 10.17 -30.32
CA GLU A 3 17.58 9.99 -30.01
C GLU A 3 17.34 8.83 -29.05
N GLY A 4 18.27 8.53 -28.14
CA GLY A 4 18.18 7.33 -27.27
C GLY A 4 18.13 7.59 -25.76
N GLN A 5 18.12 8.81 -25.25
CA GLN A 5 18.26 9.07 -23.80
C GLN A 5 17.03 9.67 -23.08
N SER A 6 15.93 9.94 -23.76
CA SER A 6 14.81 10.70 -23.16
C SER A 6 13.77 9.83 -22.42
N THR A 7 13.70 8.55 -22.63
CA THR A 7 12.63 7.68 -22.10
C THR A 7 12.91 7.07 -20.71
N GLU A 8 14.16 6.81 -20.37
CA GLU A 8 14.51 6.27 -19.04
C GLU A 8 14.42 7.29 -17.90
N GLY A 9 14.65 8.59 -18.19
CA GLY A 9 14.56 9.68 -17.21
C GLY A 9 13.12 9.93 -16.75
N GLY A 10 12.16 9.93 -17.66
CA GLY A 10 10.76 10.27 -17.37
C GLY A 10 10.04 9.29 -16.45
N GLY A 11 10.40 8.02 -16.49
CA GLY A 11 9.86 7.01 -15.57
C GLY A 11 10.32 7.20 -14.12
N LYS A 12 11.62 7.44 -13.91
CA LYS A 12 12.20 7.66 -12.57
C LYS A 12 11.66 8.94 -11.92
N GLU A 13 11.53 10.01 -12.70
CA GLU A 13 10.97 11.29 -12.23
C GLU A 13 9.49 11.15 -11.86
N PHE A 14 8.71 10.45 -12.67
CA PHE A 14 7.30 10.16 -12.37
C PHE A 14 7.13 9.46 -11.02
N TRP A 15 7.87 8.38 -10.79
CA TRP A 15 7.79 7.64 -9.53
C TRP A 15 8.24 8.49 -8.34
N ARG A 16 9.31 9.27 -8.49
CA ARG A 16 9.78 10.20 -7.45
C ARG A 16 8.72 11.21 -7.06
N VAL A 17 8.08 11.83 -8.06
CA VAL A 17 7.00 12.81 -7.83
C VAL A 17 5.78 12.17 -7.19
N LEU A 18 5.38 10.99 -7.66
CA LEU A 18 4.23 10.25 -7.12
C LEU A 18 4.44 9.90 -5.64
N GLU A 19 5.61 9.37 -5.30
CA GLU A 19 5.95 9.01 -3.90
C GLU A 19 6.02 10.24 -2.99
N GLU A 20 6.62 11.33 -3.46
CA GLU A 20 6.67 12.58 -2.69
C GLU A 20 5.27 13.15 -2.43
N LEU A 21 4.40 13.17 -3.42
CA LEU A 21 3.02 13.63 -3.25
C LEU A 21 2.22 12.70 -2.33
N ARG A 22 2.41 11.38 -2.45
CA ARG A 22 1.82 10.41 -1.51
C ARG A 22 2.26 10.66 -0.07
N ALA A 23 3.56 10.86 0.15
CA ALA A 23 4.11 11.16 1.47
C ALA A 23 3.52 12.45 2.05
N ARG A 24 3.41 13.51 1.24
CA ARG A 24 2.80 14.79 1.65
C ARG A 24 1.31 14.68 1.97
N LEU A 25 0.57 13.89 1.21
CA LEU A 25 -0.84 13.59 1.49
C LEU A 25 -0.98 12.75 2.77
N ALA A 26 -0.11 11.77 2.93
CA ALA A 26 -0.12 10.86 4.09
C ALA A 26 0.26 11.55 5.40
N ASN A 27 1.20 12.50 5.38
CA ASN A 27 1.63 13.25 6.58
C ASN A 27 0.75 14.48 6.87
N GLY A 28 -0.26 14.76 6.04
CA GLY A 28 -1.20 15.86 6.23
C GLY A 28 -0.69 17.24 5.79
N ALA A 29 0.39 17.31 5.02
CA ALA A 29 0.86 18.56 4.42
C ALA A 29 -0.23 19.20 3.53
N TYR A 30 -1.11 18.36 2.99
CA TYR A 30 -2.32 18.78 2.29
C TYR A 30 -3.56 18.24 3.03
N PRO A 31 -4.24 19.06 3.84
CA PRO A 31 -5.41 18.62 4.61
C PRO A 31 -6.58 18.15 3.75
N LEU A 32 -7.43 17.27 4.31
CA LEU A 32 -8.65 16.82 3.66
C LEU A 32 -9.52 18.03 3.24
N GLY A 33 -9.97 18.01 2.01
CA GLY A 33 -10.79 19.10 1.45
C GLY A 33 -9.98 20.29 0.93
N SER A 34 -8.66 20.35 1.17
CA SER A 34 -7.81 21.39 0.58
C SER A 34 -7.58 21.15 -0.90
N THR A 35 -7.17 22.18 -1.63
CA THR A 35 -6.77 22.10 -3.02
C THR A 35 -5.26 22.01 -3.09
N LEU A 36 -4.74 21.07 -3.87
CA LEU A 36 -3.30 20.96 -4.15
C LEU A 36 -2.81 22.20 -4.91
N PRO A 37 -1.53 22.57 -4.77
CA PRO A 37 -0.92 23.61 -5.60
C PRO A 37 -1.12 23.33 -7.08
N ALA A 38 -1.14 24.39 -7.87
CA ALA A 38 -1.27 24.27 -9.32
C ALA A 38 -0.15 23.38 -9.91
N GLN A 39 -0.47 22.60 -10.94
CA GLN A 39 0.51 21.69 -11.58
C GLN A 39 1.82 22.39 -11.94
N ARG A 40 1.76 23.65 -12.36
CA ARG A 40 2.96 24.43 -12.66
C ARG A 40 3.82 24.68 -11.42
N ALA A 41 3.20 25.04 -10.30
CA ALA A 41 3.91 25.27 -9.05
C ALA A 41 4.55 23.99 -8.51
N LEU A 42 3.86 22.85 -8.61
CA LEU A 42 4.42 21.55 -8.24
C LEU A 42 5.56 21.13 -9.17
N ALA A 43 5.45 21.41 -10.47
CA ALA A 43 6.50 21.13 -11.43
C ALA A 43 7.78 21.96 -11.15
N ASP A 44 7.60 23.24 -10.89
CA ASP A 44 8.70 24.17 -10.54
C ASP A 44 9.36 23.76 -9.21
N GLU A 45 8.55 23.41 -8.19
CA GLU A 45 9.02 22.98 -6.86
C GLU A 45 9.82 21.66 -6.92
N MET A 46 9.33 20.68 -7.69
CA MET A 46 9.94 19.35 -7.77
C MET A 46 11.00 19.22 -8.87
N GLY A 47 11.21 20.27 -9.68
CA GLY A 47 12.19 20.29 -10.75
C GLY A 47 11.88 19.31 -11.87
N VAL A 48 10.61 19.13 -12.24
CA VAL A 48 10.15 18.19 -13.26
C VAL A 48 9.24 18.86 -14.29
N SER A 49 8.91 18.14 -15.36
CA SER A 49 7.96 18.64 -16.35
C SER A 49 6.52 18.70 -15.80
N ARG A 50 5.69 19.59 -16.34
CA ARG A 50 4.25 19.64 -16.01
C ARG A 50 3.54 18.34 -16.34
N ASP A 51 3.96 17.67 -17.39
CA ASP A 51 3.42 16.38 -17.81
C ASP A 51 3.68 15.29 -16.75
N THR A 52 4.90 15.24 -16.20
CA THR A 52 5.25 14.32 -15.10
C THR A 52 4.34 14.54 -13.88
N VAL A 53 4.11 15.80 -13.49
CA VAL A 53 3.19 16.14 -12.39
C VAL A 53 1.76 15.75 -12.73
N GLN A 54 1.31 16.03 -13.96
CA GLN A 54 -0.04 15.68 -14.39
C GLN A 54 -0.29 14.17 -14.35
N ARG A 55 0.68 13.38 -14.79
CA ARG A 55 0.64 11.90 -14.71
C ARG A 55 0.57 11.43 -13.25
N ALA A 56 1.39 12.00 -12.36
CA ALA A 56 1.36 11.67 -10.93
C ALA A 56 0.02 12.05 -10.29
N LEU A 57 -0.57 13.20 -10.62
CA LEU A 57 -1.88 13.60 -10.13
C LEU A 57 -3.01 12.71 -10.66
N ARG A 58 -2.93 12.24 -11.92
CA ARG A 58 -3.90 11.24 -12.43
C ARG A 58 -3.78 9.92 -11.67
N ALA A 59 -2.57 9.45 -11.38
CA ALA A 59 -2.36 8.25 -10.58
C ALA A 59 -2.96 8.40 -9.16
N LEU A 60 -2.73 9.55 -8.50
CA LEU A 60 -3.32 9.85 -7.20
C LEU A 60 -4.85 9.96 -7.24
N ALA A 61 -5.41 10.47 -8.33
CA ALA A 61 -6.86 10.49 -8.54
C ALA A 61 -7.42 9.07 -8.75
N GLY A 62 -6.73 8.24 -9.54
CA GLY A 62 -7.06 6.82 -9.70
C GLY A 62 -6.96 6.03 -8.38
N GLU A 63 -6.07 6.42 -7.47
CA GLU A 63 -5.94 5.85 -6.14
C GLU A 63 -6.94 6.44 -5.12
N GLY A 64 -7.76 7.42 -5.55
CA GLY A 64 -8.76 8.05 -4.70
C GLY A 64 -8.20 9.02 -3.64
N TRP A 65 -6.97 9.49 -3.75
CA TRP A 65 -6.41 10.49 -2.85
C TRP A 65 -6.94 11.89 -3.14
N ILE A 66 -7.16 12.18 -4.41
CA ILE A 66 -7.61 13.49 -4.87
C ILE A 66 -8.74 13.35 -5.88
N GLU A 67 -9.55 14.38 -6.00
CA GLU A 67 -10.54 14.55 -7.06
C GLU A 67 -10.12 15.74 -7.92
N SER A 68 -9.90 15.49 -9.22
CA SER A 68 -9.52 16.54 -10.17
C SER A 68 -10.74 17.00 -10.95
N ARG A 69 -11.04 18.31 -10.91
CA ARG A 69 -12.11 18.93 -11.72
C ARG A 69 -11.50 19.94 -12.68
N GLN A 70 -11.91 19.88 -13.91
CA GLN A 70 -11.47 20.81 -14.94
C GLN A 70 -11.77 22.25 -14.52
N GLY A 71 -10.76 23.12 -14.48
CA GLY A 71 -10.86 24.51 -14.06
C GLY A 71 -10.83 24.78 -12.55
N SER A 72 -10.97 23.77 -11.68
CA SER A 72 -11.01 23.94 -10.22
C SER A 72 -9.81 23.32 -9.48
N GLY A 73 -8.87 22.69 -10.21
CA GLY A 73 -7.70 22.05 -9.61
C GLY A 73 -7.98 20.66 -9.04
N SER A 74 -7.03 20.14 -8.27
CA SER A 74 -7.10 18.83 -7.62
C SER A 74 -7.36 19.00 -6.13
N ARG A 75 -8.49 18.49 -5.63
CA ARG A 75 -8.90 18.57 -4.24
C ARG A 75 -8.58 17.27 -3.52
N VAL A 76 -8.04 17.36 -2.32
CA VAL A 76 -7.79 16.20 -1.45
C VAL A 76 -9.13 15.67 -0.94
N VAL A 77 -9.48 14.45 -1.35
CA VAL A 77 -10.72 13.77 -0.93
C VAL A 77 -10.44 12.67 0.08
N LYS A 78 -9.17 12.32 0.27
CA LYS A 78 -8.73 11.32 1.22
C LYS A 78 -7.48 11.83 1.94
N SER A 79 -7.52 11.86 3.25
CA SER A 79 -6.37 12.15 4.10
C SER A 79 -6.35 11.13 5.23
N PRO A 80 -5.18 10.60 5.61
CA PRO A 80 -5.08 9.76 6.78
C PRO A 80 -5.30 10.54 8.08
N ILE A 81 -5.33 11.88 8.02
CA ILE A 81 -5.52 12.75 9.19
C ILE A 81 -6.91 13.38 9.10
N HIS A 82 -7.89 12.79 9.79
CA HIS A 82 -9.13 13.48 10.14
C HIS A 82 -8.93 14.18 11.48
N LEU A 83 -8.74 15.51 11.44
CA LEU A 83 -9.02 16.36 12.59
C LEU A 83 -10.54 16.56 12.65
N GLY A 84 -11.23 15.68 13.34
CA GLY A 84 -12.67 15.77 13.55
C GLY A 84 -13.01 16.76 14.66
N THR A 85 -14.01 17.59 14.43
CA THR A 85 -14.75 18.39 15.42
C THR A 85 -15.32 17.47 16.51
N PRO A 86 -15.36 17.91 17.80
CA PRO A 86 -15.72 17.06 18.92
C PRO A 86 -17.23 16.82 18.98
N GLN A 87 -17.68 15.66 18.57
CA GLN A 87 -18.91 15.07 19.06
C GLN A 87 -18.58 13.85 19.88
N GLN A 88 -19.13 13.80 21.10
CA GLN A 88 -18.94 12.81 22.13
C GLN A 88 -19.37 11.41 21.66
N GLU A 89 -18.44 10.71 21.03
CA GLU A 89 -18.38 9.26 21.00
C GLU A 89 -16.95 8.88 21.37
N THR A 90 -16.79 7.87 22.23
CA THR A 90 -15.49 7.32 22.62
C THR A 90 -14.53 7.31 21.43
N PRO A 91 -13.34 7.94 21.49
CA PRO A 91 -12.51 8.11 20.31
C PRO A 91 -12.02 6.74 19.84
N ARG A 92 -12.63 6.23 18.78
CA ARG A 92 -12.01 5.17 17.97
C ARG A 92 -10.80 5.81 17.33
N VAL A 93 -9.66 5.72 18.00
CA VAL A 93 -8.37 6.22 17.52
C VAL A 93 -8.08 5.46 16.22
N ARG A 94 -8.29 6.13 15.08
CA ARG A 94 -7.84 5.60 13.79
C ARG A 94 -6.34 5.53 13.84
N ALA A 95 -5.80 4.34 14.03
CA ALA A 95 -4.37 4.13 14.05
C ALA A 95 -3.84 4.10 12.62
N THR A 96 -2.76 4.79 12.37
CA THR A 96 -2.07 4.73 11.08
C THR A 96 -0.96 3.69 11.12
N LEU A 97 -0.68 3.06 9.98
CA LEU A 97 0.43 2.10 9.88
C LEU A 97 1.76 2.77 10.25
N GLY A 98 1.95 4.06 9.88
CA GLY A 98 3.16 4.79 10.21
C GLY A 98 3.41 4.90 11.71
N THR A 99 2.38 5.27 12.51
CA THR A 99 2.50 5.35 13.96
C THR A 99 2.70 3.98 14.61
N PHE A 100 2.11 2.92 14.05
CA PHE A 100 2.32 1.56 14.52
C PHE A 100 3.76 1.10 14.31
N VAL A 101 4.30 1.26 13.09
CA VAL A 101 5.68 0.89 12.75
C VAL A 101 6.67 1.74 13.56
N ALA A 102 6.42 3.05 13.74
CA ALA A 102 7.26 3.92 14.55
C ALA A 102 7.32 3.46 16.02
N ARG A 103 6.18 3.04 16.61
CA ARG A 103 6.16 2.48 17.98
C ARG A 103 6.95 1.16 18.08
N ALA A 104 6.90 0.32 17.04
CA ALA A 104 7.69 -0.91 17.00
C ALA A 104 9.19 -0.59 16.98
N PHE A 105 9.63 0.32 16.13
CA PHE A 105 11.04 0.70 15.99
C PHE A 105 11.61 1.51 17.17
N ALA A 106 10.74 2.06 18.02
CA ALA A 106 11.15 2.69 19.28
C ALA A 106 11.53 1.67 20.37
N GLN A 107 11.32 0.37 20.14
CA GLN A 107 11.67 -0.69 21.08
C GLN A 107 13.05 -1.29 20.75
N PRO A 108 13.77 -1.81 21.76
CA PRO A 108 15.02 -2.54 21.52
C PRO A 108 14.83 -3.76 20.60
N VAL A 109 13.71 -4.44 20.73
CA VAL A 109 13.33 -5.58 19.88
C VAL A 109 12.11 -5.20 19.04
N VAL A 110 12.32 -5.11 17.74
CA VAL A 110 11.26 -4.90 16.75
C VAL A 110 10.78 -6.27 16.28
N GLN A 111 9.55 -6.62 16.60
CA GLN A 111 8.94 -7.87 16.13
C GLN A 111 7.63 -7.54 15.42
N LEU A 112 7.54 -7.93 14.14
CA LEU A 112 6.40 -7.64 13.28
C LEU A 112 6.00 -8.89 12.50
N ASP A 113 4.72 -9.25 12.58
CA ASP A 113 4.08 -10.26 11.76
C ASP A 113 3.04 -9.57 10.86
N VAL A 114 3.12 -9.81 9.57
CA VAL A 114 2.33 -9.08 8.58
C VAL A 114 1.66 -10.01 7.59
N PHE A 115 0.34 -9.84 7.40
CA PHE A 115 -0.40 -10.45 6.30
C PHE A 115 -1.03 -9.36 5.45
N THR A 116 -0.73 -9.35 4.16
CA THR A 116 -1.15 -8.28 3.25
C THR A 116 -1.17 -8.76 1.80
N LEU A 117 -1.89 -8.06 0.93
CA LEU A 117 -1.91 -8.34 -0.52
C LEU A 117 -0.58 -7.98 -1.17
N THR A 118 -0.06 -6.80 -0.84
CA THR A 118 1.26 -6.31 -1.28
C THR A 118 2.01 -5.74 -0.08
N SER A 119 3.32 -5.56 -0.21
CA SER A 119 4.15 -4.94 0.84
C SER A 119 4.35 -3.43 0.65
N GLU A 120 3.67 -2.80 -0.32
CA GLU A 120 3.90 -1.40 -0.72
C GLU A 120 3.81 -0.42 0.45
N SER A 121 2.69 -0.44 1.20
CA SER A 121 2.51 0.47 2.35
C SER A 121 3.53 0.22 3.45
N LEU A 122 3.87 -1.06 3.70
CA LEU A 122 4.84 -1.41 4.72
C LEU A 122 6.26 -0.97 4.33
N ASP A 123 6.65 -1.19 3.06
CA ASP A 123 7.96 -0.78 2.52
C ASP A 123 8.22 0.71 2.75
N ALA A 124 7.26 1.57 2.43
CA ALA A 124 7.39 3.02 2.64
C ALA A 124 7.67 3.37 4.11
N HIS A 125 6.95 2.76 5.05
CA HIS A 125 7.14 3.02 6.47
C HIS A 125 8.41 2.39 7.04
N ILE A 126 8.81 1.21 6.58
CA ILE A 126 10.07 0.57 6.98
C ILE A 126 11.27 1.41 6.51
N ARG A 127 11.25 1.90 5.27
CA ARG A 127 12.32 2.77 4.76
C ARG A 127 12.44 4.05 5.57
N LEU A 128 11.32 4.68 5.93
CA LEU A 128 11.33 5.84 6.82
C LEU A 128 11.98 5.52 8.18
N GLN A 129 11.66 4.36 8.78
CA GLN A 129 12.30 3.97 10.05
C GLN A 129 13.78 3.62 9.86
N ALA A 130 14.17 3.03 8.73
CA ALA A 130 15.58 2.78 8.43
C ALA A 130 16.40 4.08 8.39
N GLU A 131 15.85 5.15 7.81
CA GLU A 131 16.49 6.46 7.85
C GLU A 131 16.60 7.01 9.29
N ARG A 132 15.58 6.85 10.10
CA ARG A 132 15.62 7.26 11.52
C ARG A 132 16.67 6.48 12.32
N VAL A 133 16.89 5.21 12.00
CA VAL A 133 18.00 4.42 12.57
C VAL A 133 19.34 4.99 12.12
N ARG A 134 19.50 5.33 10.83
CA ARG A 134 20.73 5.96 10.30
C ARG A 134 21.04 7.30 10.94
N LEU A 135 20.01 8.09 11.21
CA LEU A 135 20.14 9.36 11.94
C LEU A 135 20.36 9.20 13.45
N GLY A 136 20.28 7.96 13.97
CA GLY A 136 20.45 7.68 15.40
C GLY A 136 19.27 8.10 16.27
N GLU A 137 18.11 8.44 15.68
CA GLU A 137 16.88 8.81 16.40
C GLU A 137 16.26 7.61 17.12
N VAL A 138 16.38 6.42 16.54
CA VAL A 138 15.97 5.13 17.13
C VAL A 138 17.11 4.13 17.00
N ARG A 139 17.23 3.20 17.95
CA ARG A 139 18.36 2.26 18.01
C ARG A 139 17.88 0.86 18.38
N PRO A 140 17.16 0.16 17.50
CA PRO A 140 16.78 -1.22 17.76
C PRO A 140 18.02 -2.12 17.76
N GLU A 141 18.05 -3.07 18.70
CA GLU A 141 19.11 -4.09 18.80
C GLU A 141 18.80 -5.30 17.90
N ARG A 142 17.52 -5.57 17.69
CA ARG A 142 17.03 -6.72 16.92
C ARG A 142 15.78 -6.36 16.13
N ILE A 143 15.75 -6.75 14.87
CA ILE A 143 14.56 -6.62 13.99
C ILE A 143 14.20 -8.00 13.46
N GLU A 144 12.96 -8.42 13.70
CA GLU A 144 12.35 -9.63 13.17
C GLU A 144 11.07 -9.27 12.42
N LEU A 145 11.04 -9.60 11.16
CA LEU A 145 9.87 -9.39 10.30
C LEU A 145 9.49 -10.72 9.65
N ARG A 146 8.28 -11.19 9.93
CA ARG A 146 7.63 -12.29 9.20
C ARG A 146 6.52 -11.73 8.32
N MET A 147 6.53 -12.08 7.05
CA MET A 147 5.52 -11.62 6.09
C MET A 147 4.85 -12.79 5.39
N LEU A 148 3.52 -12.80 5.39
CA LEU A 148 2.68 -13.67 4.58
C LEU A 148 2.09 -12.86 3.42
N LEU A 149 2.35 -13.32 2.22
CA LEU A 149 1.82 -12.77 0.96
C LEU A 149 1.02 -13.86 0.22
N PRO A 150 0.06 -13.50 -0.64
CA PRO A 150 -0.63 -14.49 -1.46
C PRO A 150 0.36 -15.16 -2.42
N ASP A 151 0.14 -16.44 -2.66
CA ASP A 151 0.92 -17.18 -3.66
C ASP A 151 0.68 -16.59 -5.06
N THR A 152 1.74 -16.36 -5.79
CA THR A 152 1.69 -15.75 -7.13
C THR A 152 0.99 -16.63 -8.18
N SER A 153 0.81 -17.92 -7.88
CA SER A 153 0.06 -18.83 -8.73
C SER A 153 -1.46 -18.75 -8.55
N LEU A 154 -1.94 -18.01 -7.53
CA LEU A 154 -3.36 -17.85 -7.28
C LEU A 154 -4.00 -16.92 -8.30
N THR A 155 -5.11 -17.35 -8.86
CA THR A 155 -6.03 -16.46 -9.56
C THR A 155 -6.83 -15.67 -8.54
N LEU A 156 -6.40 -14.42 -8.28
CA LEU A 156 -7.09 -13.55 -7.35
C LEU A 156 -8.36 -12.97 -8.00
N PRO A 157 -9.43 -12.71 -7.22
CA PRO A 157 -10.67 -12.10 -7.73
C PRO A 157 -10.49 -10.61 -8.04
N TYR A 158 -9.34 -10.03 -7.69
CA TYR A 158 -8.94 -8.64 -7.94
C TYR A 158 -7.40 -8.54 -8.06
N PRO A 159 -6.86 -7.58 -8.84
CA PRO A 159 -7.58 -6.70 -9.76
C PRO A 159 -8.12 -7.49 -10.96
N ARG A 160 -9.27 -7.08 -11.47
CA ARG A 160 -9.83 -7.65 -12.71
C ARG A 160 -10.45 -6.55 -13.55
N ALA A 161 -10.30 -6.65 -14.88
CA ALA A 161 -10.95 -5.73 -15.80
C ALA A 161 -12.46 -5.77 -15.62
N LYS A 162 -13.09 -4.60 -15.62
CA LYS A 162 -14.55 -4.49 -15.64
C LYS A 162 -15.04 -4.86 -17.04
N HIS A 163 -16.06 -5.72 -17.14
CA HIS A 163 -16.72 -5.93 -18.42
C HIS A 163 -17.23 -4.56 -18.91
N LEU A 164 -16.85 -4.18 -20.11
CA LEU A 164 -17.47 -3.03 -20.76
C LEU A 164 -18.98 -3.29 -20.80
N ALA A 165 -19.75 -2.40 -20.19
CA ALA A 165 -21.20 -2.51 -20.07
C ALA A 165 -21.81 -2.43 -21.47
N GLY A 166 -21.93 -3.58 -22.13
CA GLY A 166 -22.53 -3.81 -23.43
C GLY A 166 -23.22 -5.16 -23.51
N GLU A 167 -23.08 -6.02 -22.48
CA GLU A 167 -23.61 -7.40 -22.49
C GLU A 167 -24.90 -7.55 -21.66
N GLY A 168 -25.77 -6.57 -21.68
CA GLY A 168 -27.11 -6.65 -21.11
C GLY A 168 -28.21 -6.49 -22.14
N GLU A 169 -28.07 -6.98 -23.34
CA GLU A 169 -29.09 -7.27 -24.36
C GLU A 169 -28.34 -7.45 -25.69
N ALA A 170 -27.99 -8.71 -25.99
CA ALA A 170 -27.43 -9.05 -27.29
C ALA A 170 -28.41 -8.67 -28.40
N ARG A 171 -28.14 -7.57 -29.08
CA ARG A 171 -28.58 -7.39 -30.46
C ARG A 171 -27.61 -8.18 -31.33
N PRO A 172 -28.10 -9.15 -32.12
CA PRO A 172 -27.25 -9.99 -32.93
C PRO A 172 -26.84 -9.30 -34.22
N ASP A 173 -26.04 -8.23 -34.21
CA ASP A 173 -25.45 -7.79 -35.51
C ASP A 173 -24.56 -6.52 -35.48
N ASP A 174 -23.82 -6.24 -34.43
CA ASP A 174 -22.70 -5.32 -34.60
C ASP A 174 -21.50 -5.79 -33.82
N GLY A 175 -20.45 -6.19 -34.53
CA GLY A 175 -19.23 -6.87 -34.08
C GLY A 175 -18.30 -6.02 -33.15
N SER A 176 -18.84 -5.34 -32.14
CA SER A 176 -18.08 -4.51 -31.18
C SER A 176 -18.10 -5.03 -29.74
N GLY A 177 -18.40 -6.31 -29.52
CA GLY A 177 -18.22 -6.96 -28.20
C GLY A 177 -16.74 -7.22 -27.97
N SER A 178 -16.17 -6.73 -26.86
CA SER A 178 -14.82 -7.10 -26.45
C SER A 178 -14.74 -8.62 -26.37
N GLU A 179 -13.90 -9.24 -27.22
CA GLU A 179 -13.77 -10.70 -27.28
C GLU A 179 -13.39 -11.25 -25.90
N PRO A 180 -13.95 -12.40 -25.45
CA PRO A 180 -13.59 -13.03 -24.17
C PRO A 180 -12.07 -13.19 -23.98
N GLY A 181 -11.31 -13.32 -25.06
CA GLY A 181 -9.85 -13.36 -25.08
C GLY A 181 -9.20 -12.06 -24.64
N GLN A 182 -9.77 -10.91 -24.98
CA GLN A 182 -9.22 -9.60 -24.62
C GLN A 182 -9.37 -9.33 -23.12
N VAL A 183 -10.51 -9.66 -22.52
CA VAL A 183 -10.72 -9.53 -21.06
C VAL A 183 -9.78 -10.45 -20.29
N ALA A 184 -9.60 -11.69 -20.76
CA ALA A 184 -8.66 -12.63 -20.15
C ALA A 184 -7.21 -12.11 -20.21
N GLN A 185 -6.81 -11.50 -21.33
CA GLN A 185 -5.50 -10.89 -21.50
C GLN A 185 -5.31 -9.69 -20.56
N LEU A 186 -6.30 -8.79 -20.45
CA LEU A 186 -6.25 -7.65 -19.52
C LEU A 186 -6.15 -8.12 -18.08
N ASN A 187 -6.88 -9.14 -17.67
CA ASN A 187 -6.79 -9.72 -16.34
C ASN A 187 -5.39 -10.29 -16.08
N GLY A 188 -4.76 -10.95 -17.05
CA GLY A 188 -3.37 -11.38 -16.96
C GLY A 188 -2.43 -10.22 -16.71
N THR A 189 -2.51 -9.15 -17.51
CA THR A 189 -1.69 -7.94 -17.35
C THR A 189 -1.88 -7.28 -15.99
N LEU A 190 -3.12 -7.20 -15.48
CA LEU A 190 -3.40 -6.64 -14.15
C LEU A 190 -2.79 -7.47 -13.03
N HIS A 191 -2.82 -8.82 -13.14
CA HIS A 191 -2.19 -9.71 -12.17
C HIS A 191 -0.66 -9.63 -12.22
N ASP A 192 -0.08 -9.58 -13.41
CA ASP A 192 1.38 -9.41 -13.58
C ASP A 192 1.85 -8.11 -12.95
N ARG A 193 1.12 -7.01 -13.16
CA ARG A 193 1.38 -5.72 -12.51
C ARG A 193 1.32 -5.83 -10.98
N LEU A 194 0.32 -6.52 -10.43
CA LEU A 194 0.20 -6.74 -8.98
C LEU A 194 1.40 -7.54 -8.44
N ASN A 195 1.81 -8.59 -9.14
CA ASN A 195 2.96 -9.41 -8.79
C ASN A 195 4.27 -8.59 -8.84
N ASP A 196 4.43 -7.72 -9.84
CA ASP A 196 5.59 -6.85 -9.97
C ASP A 196 5.65 -5.80 -8.85
N ILE A 197 4.53 -5.20 -8.46
CA ILE A 197 4.43 -4.32 -7.30
C ILE A 197 4.86 -5.07 -6.04
N THR A 198 4.29 -6.25 -5.81
CA THR A 198 4.60 -7.08 -4.64
C THR A 198 6.08 -7.44 -4.58
N ARG A 199 6.65 -7.90 -5.69
CA ARG A 199 8.07 -8.26 -5.79
C ARG A 199 8.99 -7.06 -5.53
N ARG A 200 8.72 -5.92 -6.18
CA ARG A 200 9.53 -4.69 -6.05
C ARG A 200 9.58 -4.23 -4.61
N HIS A 201 8.44 -4.09 -3.95
CA HIS A 201 8.39 -3.59 -2.59
C HIS A 201 8.91 -4.60 -1.56
N SER A 202 8.72 -5.90 -1.79
CA SER A 202 9.32 -6.93 -0.93
C SER A 202 10.85 -6.93 -1.00
N ILE A 203 11.42 -6.76 -2.19
CA ILE A 203 12.88 -6.64 -2.37
C ILE A 203 13.39 -5.36 -1.71
N SER A 204 12.75 -4.21 -1.96
CA SER A 204 13.11 -2.91 -1.39
C SER A 204 13.14 -2.95 0.14
N LEU A 205 12.06 -3.44 0.76
CA LEU A 205 11.94 -3.58 2.20
C LEU A 205 13.02 -4.49 2.79
N ARG A 206 13.25 -5.66 2.17
CA ARG A 206 14.29 -6.61 2.62
C ARG A 206 15.69 -6.00 2.52
N SER A 207 15.98 -5.24 1.45
CA SER A 207 17.24 -4.54 1.28
C SER A 207 17.41 -3.48 2.37
N ALA A 208 16.43 -2.60 2.53
CA ALA A 208 16.50 -1.52 3.52
C ALA A 208 16.80 -2.02 4.95
N LEU A 209 16.19 -3.15 5.35
CA LEU A 209 16.45 -3.75 6.65
C LEU A 209 17.82 -4.46 6.73
N ARG A 210 18.23 -5.18 5.67
CA ARG A 210 19.54 -5.84 5.63
C ARG A 210 20.70 -4.85 5.65
N ASP A 211 20.51 -3.71 5.00
CA ASP A 211 21.51 -2.64 4.94
C ASP A 211 21.83 -2.13 6.36
N LEU A 212 20.83 -1.99 7.24
CA LEU A 212 21.05 -1.62 8.64
C LEU A 212 21.99 -2.58 9.39
N LYS A 213 21.91 -3.89 9.10
CA LYS A 213 22.83 -4.88 9.65
C LYS A 213 24.22 -4.74 9.05
N THR A 214 24.32 -4.55 7.73
CA THR A 214 25.58 -4.39 7.01
C THR A 214 26.31 -3.12 7.45
N GLU A 215 25.56 -2.05 7.65
CA GLU A 215 26.03 -0.76 8.19
C GLU A 215 26.36 -0.83 9.69
N LYS A 216 26.13 -1.98 10.35
CA LYS A 216 26.34 -2.21 11.78
C LYS A 216 25.52 -1.31 12.70
N LEU A 217 24.41 -0.80 12.20
CA LEU A 217 23.48 0.03 12.96
C LEU A 217 22.50 -0.81 13.79
N VAL A 218 22.18 -2.02 13.32
CA VAL A 218 21.34 -3.00 14.03
C VAL A 218 22.07 -4.33 14.10
N PRO A 219 22.39 -4.85 15.31
CA PRO A 219 23.15 -6.09 15.49
C PRO A 219 22.50 -7.32 14.86
N SER A 220 21.17 -7.44 14.92
CA SER A 220 20.43 -8.60 14.41
C SER A 220 19.23 -8.18 13.57
N VAL A 221 19.20 -8.65 12.33
CA VAL A 221 18.07 -8.43 11.41
C VAL A 221 17.70 -9.76 10.76
N GLN A 222 16.44 -10.15 10.90
CA GLN A 222 15.83 -11.32 10.26
C GLN A 222 14.57 -10.89 9.52
N VAL A 223 14.50 -11.16 8.22
CA VAL A 223 13.35 -10.88 7.39
C VAL A 223 13.00 -12.14 6.62
N GLU A 224 11.84 -12.67 6.90
CA GLU A 224 11.33 -13.87 6.24
C GLU A 224 9.99 -13.57 5.57
N VAL A 225 9.89 -13.92 4.29
CA VAL A 225 8.67 -13.81 3.50
C VAL A 225 8.24 -15.21 3.09
N ARG A 226 6.99 -15.54 3.32
CA ARG A 226 6.37 -16.78 2.87
C ARG A 226 5.11 -16.48 2.06
N TYR A 227 4.77 -17.41 1.18
CA TYR A 227 3.59 -17.32 0.34
C TYR A 227 2.54 -18.31 0.82
N VAL A 228 1.26 -17.84 0.87
CA VAL A 228 0.12 -18.66 1.31
C VAL A 228 -0.95 -18.78 0.21
N PRO A 229 -1.63 -19.92 0.07
CA PRO A 229 -2.70 -20.11 -0.90
C PRO A 229 -4.01 -19.47 -0.41
N LEU A 230 -3.97 -18.21 0.02
CA LEU A 230 -5.11 -17.46 0.54
C LEU A 230 -5.26 -16.14 -0.23
N THR A 231 -6.49 -15.83 -0.61
CA THR A 231 -6.85 -14.50 -1.09
C THR A 231 -6.98 -13.53 0.09
N PRO A 232 -6.16 -12.48 0.18
CA PRO A 232 -6.25 -11.57 1.30
C PRO A 232 -7.55 -10.75 1.29
N ALA A 233 -8.43 -11.00 2.24
CA ALA A 233 -9.63 -10.20 2.46
C ALA A 233 -9.41 -9.02 3.44
N PHE A 234 -8.29 -9.02 4.13
CA PHE A 234 -7.91 -8.02 5.12
C PHE A 234 -6.39 -7.86 5.19
N LYS A 235 -5.97 -6.76 5.79
CA LYS A 235 -4.58 -6.51 6.21
C LYS A 235 -4.46 -6.76 7.69
N LEU A 236 -3.38 -7.38 8.09
CA LEU A 236 -3.04 -7.59 9.47
C LEU A 236 -1.59 -7.21 9.70
N TYR A 237 -1.35 -6.38 10.69
CA TYR A 237 -0.02 -6.04 11.20
C TYR A 237 -0.03 -6.31 12.68
N LEU A 238 0.82 -7.22 13.13
CA LEU A 238 0.91 -7.65 14.52
C LEU A 238 2.25 -7.24 15.13
N ARG A 239 2.20 -6.74 16.34
CA ARG A 239 3.27 -6.81 17.31
C ARG A 239 2.88 -7.90 18.30
N PRO A 240 3.43 -9.11 18.16
CA PRO A 240 2.96 -10.27 18.91
C PRO A 240 2.88 -10.01 20.40
N GLY A 241 1.74 -10.33 21.02
CA GLY A 241 1.47 -10.11 22.44
C GLY A 241 1.29 -8.64 22.85
N VAL A 242 1.34 -7.67 21.94
CA VAL A 242 1.27 -6.24 22.26
C VAL A 242 0.06 -5.57 21.62
N GLU A 243 0.00 -5.56 20.30
CA GLU A 243 -1.07 -4.88 19.57
C GLU A 243 -1.22 -5.41 18.15
N ALA A 244 -2.38 -5.19 17.57
CA ALA A 244 -2.68 -5.48 16.18
C ALA A 244 -3.27 -4.26 15.47
N LEU A 245 -2.93 -4.08 14.20
CA LEU A 245 -3.72 -3.30 13.27
C LEU A 245 -4.42 -4.25 12.30
N PHE A 246 -5.71 -4.03 12.14
CA PHE A 246 -6.56 -4.82 11.25
C PHE A 246 -7.38 -3.90 10.36
N GLY A 247 -7.51 -4.25 9.09
CA GLY A 247 -8.37 -3.51 8.16
C GLY A 247 -8.80 -4.37 6.99
N PRO A 248 -10.11 -4.45 6.67
CA PRO A 248 -10.59 -5.15 5.50
C PRO A 248 -10.09 -4.47 4.22
N TYR A 249 -9.93 -5.24 3.16
CA TYR A 249 -9.80 -4.70 1.81
C TYR A 249 -11.19 -4.31 1.31
N GLU A 250 -11.38 -3.02 1.07
CA GLU A 250 -12.60 -2.51 0.45
C GLU A 250 -12.50 -2.70 -1.06
N VAL A 251 -13.48 -3.39 -1.64
CA VAL A 251 -13.56 -3.60 -3.08
C VAL A 251 -14.11 -2.34 -3.72
N VAL A 252 -13.43 -1.84 -4.73
CA VAL A 252 -13.76 -0.58 -5.42
C VAL A 252 -13.61 -0.73 -6.93
N GLU A 253 -14.35 0.09 -7.65
CA GLU A 253 -14.11 0.32 -9.07
C GLU A 253 -13.10 1.46 -9.22
N ARG A 254 -12.07 1.26 -10.03
CA ARG A 254 -11.10 2.30 -10.36
C ARG A 254 -10.48 2.09 -11.71
N SER A 255 -10.02 3.16 -12.31
CA SER A 255 -9.19 3.08 -13.50
C SER A 255 -7.73 2.83 -13.12
N ILE A 256 -7.11 1.87 -13.77
CA ILE A 256 -5.72 1.48 -13.58
C ILE A 256 -4.95 1.80 -14.86
N LEU A 257 -3.92 2.64 -14.73
CA LEU A 257 -2.99 2.93 -15.81
C LEU A 257 -1.96 1.78 -15.87
N LEU A 258 -1.84 1.15 -17.02
CA LEU A 258 -0.83 0.13 -17.31
C LEU A 258 0.48 0.78 -17.77
N ASP A 259 1.55 -0.01 -17.86
CA ASP A 259 2.89 0.48 -18.21
C ASP A 259 2.98 0.96 -19.68
N ASP A 260 2.09 0.46 -20.56
CA ASP A 260 1.94 0.90 -21.94
C ASP A 260 1.04 2.13 -22.12
N GLU A 261 0.71 2.82 -21.02
CA GLU A 261 -0.20 3.98 -20.97
C GLU A 261 -1.68 3.64 -21.26
N THR A 262 -2.03 2.37 -21.38
CA THR A 262 -3.43 1.94 -21.48
C THR A 262 -4.15 2.12 -20.14
N GLU A 263 -5.31 2.74 -20.16
CA GLU A 263 -6.17 2.92 -18.99
C GLU A 263 -7.25 1.83 -18.98
N VAL A 264 -7.31 1.06 -17.89
CA VAL A 264 -8.24 -0.06 -17.75
C VAL A 264 -9.15 0.18 -16.55
N ASP A 265 -10.46 0.21 -16.79
CA ASP A 265 -11.43 0.19 -15.69
C ASP A 265 -11.45 -1.20 -15.05
N ALA A 266 -11.21 -1.24 -13.76
CA ALA A 266 -11.05 -2.48 -13.03
C ALA A 266 -11.83 -2.48 -11.71
N ILE A 267 -12.22 -3.68 -11.30
CA ILE A 267 -12.61 -3.98 -9.93
C ILE A 267 -11.33 -4.34 -9.19
N ASP A 268 -11.02 -3.58 -8.16
CA ASP A 268 -9.80 -3.75 -7.38
C ASP A 268 -10.08 -3.51 -5.89
N VAL A 269 -9.07 -3.54 -5.06
CA VAL A 269 -9.19 -3.29 -3.62
C VAL A 269 -8.37 -2.07 -3.20
N LEU A 270 -8.90 -1.33 -2.23
CA LEU A 270 -8.18 -0.23 -1.63
C LEU A 270 -6.98 -0.76 -0.83
N GLY A 271 -5.81 -0.62 -1.43
CA GLY A 271 -4.54 -0.91 -0.77
C GLY A 271 -4.14 0.21 0.19
N LEU A 272 -3.86 1.39 -0.35
CA LEU A 272 -3.52 2.58 0.41
C LEU A 272 -4.79 3.28 0.94
N GLY A 273 -4.75 3.72 2.20
CA GLY A 273 -5.84 4.50 2.82
C GLY A 273 -7.05 3.70 3.28
N SER A 274 -7.03 2.36 3.29
CA SER A 274 -8.05 1.58 3.99
C SER A 274 -8.01 1.89 5.50
N THR A 275 -9.20 1.96 6.11
CA THR A 275 -9.31 2.20 7.56
C THR A 275 -8.70 1.03 8.31
N LEU A 276 -7.75 1.33 9.21
CA LEU A 276 -7.16 0.35 10.13
C LEU A 276 -7.73 0.57 11.52
N THR A 277 -8.16 -0.50 12.16
CA THR A 277 -8.55 -0.52 13.58
C THR A 277 -7.39 -1.03 14.41
N ARG A 278 -7.16 -0.39 15.56
CA ARG A 278 -6.12 -0.80 16.50
C ARG A 278 -6.73 -1.60 17.64
N HIS A 279 -6.16 -2.76 17.90
CA HIS A 279 -6.47 -3.61 19.05
C HIS A 279 -5.21 -3.71 19.90
N VAL A 280 -5.36 -3.57 21.20
CA VAL A 280 -4.23 -3.59 22.14
C VAL A 280 -4.46 -4.72 23.11
N ASN A 281 -3.41 -5.50 23.37
CA ASN A 281 -3.42 -6.48 24.44
C ASN A 281 -3.39 -5.73 25.78
N ASP A 282 -4.35 -6.04 26.65
CA ASP A 282 -4.39 -5.54 28.02
C ASP A 282 -3.87 -6.66 28.94
N GLU A 283 -2.63 -6.49 29.41
CA GLU A 283 -2.00 -7.49 30.30
C GLU A 283 -2.78 -7.69 31.60
N GLY A 284 -3.58 -6.71 32.02
CA GLY A 284 -4.44 -6.78 33.21
C GLY A 284 -5.77 -7.48 32.98
N ASP A 285 -6.21 -7.60 31.71
CA ASP A 285 -7.48 -8.22 31.32
C ASP A 285 -7.33 -9.06 30.04
N PRO A 286 -6.95 -10.35 30.17
CA PRO A 286 -6.80 -11.24 29.03
C PRO A 286 -8.12 -11.51 28.28
N ASP A 287 -9.26 -11.29 28.92
CA ASP A 287 -10.58 -11.47 28.33
C ASP A 287 -11.11 -10.20 27.66
N SER A 288 -10.39 -9.10 27.73
CA SER A 288 -10.74 -7.89 27.02
C SER A 288 -10.83 -8.13 25.50
N SER A 289 -11.72 -7.43 24.82
CA SER A 289 -11.90 -7.57 23.37
C SER A 289 -10.60 -7.32 22.59
N GLY A 290 -9.71 -6.45 23.11
CA GLY A 290 -8.40 -6.18 22.54
C GLY A 290 -7.45 -7.36 22.68
N SER A 291 -7.33 -7.91 23.89
CA SER A 291 -6.48 -9.08 24.19
C SER A 291 -6.90 -10.30 23.38
N VAL A 292 -8.19 -10.63 23.42
CA VAL A 292 -8.76 -11.76 22.66
C VAL A 292 -8.50 -11.60 21.16
N PHE A 293 -8.65 -10.39 20.61
CA PHE A 293 -8.38 -10.14 19.20
C PHE A 293 -6.91 -10.35 18.86
N VAL A 294 -5.98 -9.74 19.63
CA VAL A 294 -4.54 -9.84 19.38
C VAL A 294 -4.07 -11.29 19.43
N GLU A 295 -4.49 -12.05 20.44
CA GLU A 295 -4.09 -13.46 20.59
C GLU A 295 -4.72 -14.36 19.53
N SER A 296 -5.99 -14.12 19.16
CA SER A 296 -6.66 -14.86 18.08
C SER A 296 -5.97 -14.64 16.72
N MET A 297 -5.60 -13.39 16.42
CA MET A 297 -4.91 -13.06 15.17
C MET A 297 -3.48 -13.60 15.15
N ARG A 298 -2.80 -13.61 16.29
CA ARG A 298 -1.51 -14.27 16.44
C ARG A 298 -1.60 -15.77 16.18
N ALA A 299 -2.54 -16.45 16.82
CA ALA A 299 -2.75 -17.89 16.63
C ALA A 299 -3.08 -18.21 15.16
N TRP A 300 -3.94 -17.40 14.53
CA TRP A 300 -4.25 -17.52 13.11
C TRP A 300 -3.00 -17.34 12.23
N PHE A 301 -2.21 -16.28 12.48
CA PHE A 301 -0.98 -16.02 11.72
C PHE A 301 0.01 -17.18 11.86
N ASP A 302 0.26 -17.65 13.07
CA ASP A 302 1.17 -18.77 13.34
C ASP A 302 0.69 -20.07 12.68
N SER A 303 -0.63 -20.31 12.66
CA SER A 303 -1.18 -21.49 11.96
C SER A 303 -0.97 -21.41 10.44
N CYS A 304 -1.22 -20.26 9.84
CA CYS A 304 -0.93 -20.04 8.41
C CYS A 304 0.56 -20.17 8.11
N TRP A 305 1.39 -19.58 8.96
CA TRP A 305 2.84 -19.60 8.82
C TRP A 305 3.44 -21.00 8.86
N ASN A 306 2.94 -21.84 9.77
CA ASN A 306 3.49 -23.17 10.01
C ASN A 306 2.87 -24.26 9.13
N LEU A 307 1.60 -24.10 8.74
CA LEU A 307 0.83 -25.19 8.11
C LEU A 307 0.56 -24.95 6.61
N LEU A 308 0.43 -23.69 6.18
CA LEU A 308 0.04 -23.36 4.82
C LEU A 308 1.14 -22.70 4.01
N ALA A 309 2.00 -21.92 4.68
CA ALA A 309 2.96 -21.07 4.01
C ALA A 309 4.14 -21.86 3.43
N ARG A 310 4.56 -21.44 2.22
CA ARG A 310 5.76 -21.94 1.55
C ARG A 310 6.86 -20.88 1.60
N PRO A 311 8.13 -21.24 1.78
CA PRO A 311 9.25 -20.30 1.67
C PRO A 311 9.29 -19.62 0.31
N SER A 312 9.80 -18.38 0.28
CA SER A 312 10.02 -17.60 -0.95
C SER A 312 11.18 -18.12 -1.77
#